data_c28191132c64f0afd6c13e1198365a38
#
_entry.id   c28191132c64f0afd6c13e1198365a38
#
_cell.length_a   1.000
_cell.length_b   1.000
_cell.length_c   1.000
_cell.angle_alpha   90.00
_cell.angle_beta   90.00
_cell.angle_gamma   90.00
#
_symmetry.space_group_name_H-M   'P 1'
#
loop_
_entity.id
_entity.type
_entity.pdbx_description
1 polymer ?
#
loop_
_entity_poly.entity_id
_entity_poly.type
_entity_poly.pdbx_seq_one_letter_code
_entity_poly.pdbx_strand_id
1 'polypeptide(L)'
;MLDSYGEIKIHEVLENAGLPFREEYEFPGLVGHCDVPLRFDFCVFDDCGDIDYLVEYNGEQHYKPIKKFGGQKAFNRQRENDIKKKRYCLDHNIKLVTIPYYDEGKISYDYIMRAAGY
;
A
#
# COMPACT_ATOMS: atom_id res chain seq x y z
N MET A 1 8.82 9.69 -0.89
CA MET A 1 9.91 9.14 -1.73
C MET A 1 9.76 7.63 -1.87
N LEU A 2 9.97 7.12 -3.05
CA LEU A 2 9.87 5.69 -3.32
C LEU A 2 11.20 5.02 -2.99
N ASP A 3 11.19 4.10 -2.01
CA ASP A 3 12.42 3.52 -1.46
C ASP A 3 12.73 2.13 -2.00
N SER A 4 11.79 1.49 -2.72
CA SER A 4 11.98 0.14 -3.21
C SER A 4 11.72 0.03 -4.69
N TYR A 5 12.30 -1.01 -5.29
CA TYR A 5 12.08 -1.32 -6.69
C TYR A 5 10.60 -1.59 -6.99
N GLY A 6 9.92 -2.30 -6.09
CA GLY A 6 8.49 -2.58 -6.24
C GLY A 6 7.63 -1.33 -6.28
N GLU A 7 7.92 -0.37 -5.39
CA GLU A 7 7.20 0.91 -5.37
C GLU A 7 7.47 1.73 -6.63
N ILE A 8 8.72 1.77 -7.08
CA ILE A 8 9.09 2.45 -8.32
C ILE A 8 8.32 1.86 -9.50
N LYS A 9 8.23 0.53 -9.55
CA LYS A 9 7.54 -0.16 -10.62
C LYS A 9 6.04 0.12 -10.63
N ILE A 10 5.41 0.16 -9.47
CA ILE A 10 3.99 0.53 -9.35
C ILE A 10 3.78 1.95 -9.84
N HIS A 11 4.63 2.87 -9.41
CA HIS A 11 4.58 4.27 -9.86
C HIS A 11 4.62 4.36 -11.38
N GLU A 12 5.56 3.68 -12.02
CA GLU A 12 5.70 3.68 -13.47
C GLU A 12 4.46 3.12 -14.16
N VAL A 13 3.90 2.03 -13.64
CA VAL A 13 2.69 1.42 -14.21
C VAL A 13 1.51 2.38 -14.16
N LEU A 14 1.28 3.01 -13.01
CA LEU A 14 0.17 3.96 -12.85
C LEU A 14 0.34 5.20 -13.71
N GLU A 15 1.56 5.72 -13.78
CA GLU A 15 1.86 6.89 -14.58
C GLU A 15 1.71 6.61 -16.07
N ASN A 16 2.27 5.49 -16.55
CA ASN A 16 2.16 5.08 -17.96
C ASN A 16 0.73 4.81 -18.38
N ALA A 17 -0.11 4.36 -17.45
CA ALA A 17 -1.52 4.12 -17.72
C ALA A 17 -2.35 5.41 -17.72
N GLY A 18 -1.75 6.54 -17.32
CA GLY A 18 -2.46 7.82 -17.25
C GLY A 18 -3.50 7.90 -16.15
N LEU A 19 -3.38 7.07 -15.12
CA LEU A 19 -4.31 7.06 -14.01
C LEU A 19 -4.00 8.21 -13.04
N PRO A 20 -5.02 8.92 -12.54
CA PRO A 20 -4.78 9.92 -11.50
C PRO A 20 -4.49 9.22 -10.18
N PHE A 21 -3.35 9.55 -9.56
CA PHE A 21 -2.98 8.95 -8.29
C PHE A 21 -2.14 9.89 -7.44
N ARG A 22 -2.07 9.59 -6.14
CA ARG A 22 -1.16 10.25 -5.19
C ARG A 22 -0.39 9.20 -4.42
N GLU A 23 0.84 9.53 -4.06
CA GLU A 23 1.71 8.69 -3.25
C GLU A 23 1.60 9.07 -1.78
N GLU A 24 1.99 8.14 -0.90
CA GLU A 24 2.05 8.40 0.54
C GLU A 24 0.74 8.97 1.09
N TYR A 25 -0.37 8.33 0.77
CA TYR A 25 -1.70 8.86 1.06
C TYR A 25 -2.12 8.57 2.50
N GLU A 26 -2.57 9.61 3.20
CA GLU A 26 -3.02 9.53 4.60
C GLU A 26 -4.51 9.79 4.70
N PHE A 27 -5.12 9.23 5.75
CA PHE A 27 -6.50 9.53 6.11
C PHE A 27 -6.53 10.14 7.51
N PRO A 28 -7.33 11.18 7.76
CA PRO A 28 -7.46 11.76 9.09
C PRO A 28 -7.89 10.70 10.11
N GLY A 29 -7.17 10.65 11.25
CA GLY A 29 -7.49 9.74 12.32
C GLY A 29 -6.96 8.32 12.18
N LEU A 30 -6.41 7.96 11.03
CA LEU A 30 -5.77 6.65 10.86
C LEU A 30 -4.30 6.77 11.28
N VAL A 31 -4.04 6.36 12.52
CA VAL A 31 -2.71 6.52 13.13
C VAL A 31 -2.24 5.22 13.77
N GLY A 32 -0.93 5.08 13.85
CA GLY A 32 -0.29 3.95 14.51
C GLY A 32 0.25 4.34 15.88
N HIS A 33 1.34 3.71 16.26
CA HIS A 33 2.01 3.95 17.54
C HIS A 33 2.44 5.42 17.66
N CYS A 34 2.26 6.00 18.83
CA CYS A 34 2.56 7.41 19.13
C CYS A 34 1.84 8.38 18.19
N ASP A 35 0.64 8.03 17.76
CA ASP A 35 -0.20 8.85 16.88
C ASP A 35 0.47 9.24 15.56
N VAL A 36 1.44 8.45 15.11
CA VAL A 36 2.08 8.66 13.81
C VAL A 36 1.10 8.28 12.70
N PRO A 37 0.83 9.17 11.73
CA PRO A 37 -0.09 8.85 10.65
C PRO A 37 0.36 7.62 9.86
N LEU A 38 -0.59 6.74 9.57
CA LEU A 38 -0.34 5.58 8.69
C LEU A 38 -0.60 6.02 7.25
N ARG A 39 0.25 5.54 6.34
CA ARG A 39 0.20 5.93 4.93
C ARG A 39 0.00 4.71 4.05
N PHE A 40 -0.74 4.94 2.98
CA PHE A 40 -0.82 3.96 1.89
C PHE A 40 0.13 4.42 0.79
N ASP A 41 0.83 3.48 0.17
CA ASP A 41 1.84 3.82 -0.83
C ASP A 41 1.25 4.62 -1.99
N PHE A 42 0.07 4.21 -2.45
CA PHE A 42 -0.62 4.90 -3.56
C PHE A 42 -2.12 4.93 -3.33
N CYS A 43 -2.74 6.02 -3.75
CA CYS A 43 -4.18 6.15 -3.83
C CYS A 43 -4.54 6.49 -5.27
N VAL A 44 -5.34 5.64 -5.91
CA VAL A 44 -5.77 5.83 -7.29
C VAL A 44 -7.19 6.35 -7.29
N PHE A 45 -7.44 7.38 -8.09
CA PHE A 45 -8.75 8.04 -8.18
C PHE A 45 -9.46 7.66 -9.45
N ASP A 46 -10.79 7.70 -9.42
CA ASP A 46 -11.62 7.49 -10.60
C ASP A 46 -11.82 8.80 -11.37
N ASP A 47 -12.61 8.75 -12.45
CA ASP A 47 -12.84 9.90 -13.30
C ASP A 47 -13.62 11.02 -12.60
N CYS A 48 -14.31 10.72 -11.51
CA CYS A 48 -15.05 11.70 -10.73
C CYS A 48 -14.22 12.32 -9.62
N GLY A 49 -12.96 11.88 -9.47
CA GLY A 49 -12.09 12.36 -8.41
C GLY A 49 -12.27 11.63 -7.08
N ASP A 50 -13.09 10.59 -7.04
CA ASP A 50 -13.26 9.77 -5.85
C ASP A 50 -12.19 8.68 -5.79
N ILE A 51 -11.95 8.13 -4.58
CA ILE A 51 -11.00 7.05 -4.41
C ILE A 51 -11.52 5.79 -5.11
N ASP A 52 -10.73 5.26 -6.04
CA ASP A 52 -11.03 4.01 -6.72
C ASP A 52 -10.46 2.83 -5.92
N TYR A 53 -9.17 2.87 -5.62
CA TYR A 53 -8.51 1.87 -4.78
C TYR A 53 -7.19 2.39 -4.22
N LEU A 54 -6.73 1.72 -3.18
CA LEU A 54 -5.41 1.97 -2.59
C LEU A 54 -4.47 0.84 -2.98
N VAL A 55 -3.18 1.14 -3.07
CA VAL A 55 -2.15 0.15 -3.36
C VAL A 55 -1.06 0.21 -2.30
N GLU A 56 -0.69 -0.95 -1.79
CA GLU A 56 0.42 -1.13 -0.86
C GLU A 56 1.40 -2.14 -1.41
N TYR A 57 2.68 -1.81 -1.39
CA TYR A 57 3.73 -2.77 -1.67
C TYR A 57 4.32 -3.25 -0.34
N ASN A 58 4.21 -4.53 -0.06
CA ASN A 58 4.67 -5.10 1.19
C ASN A 58 6.02 -5.79 1.00
N GLY A 59 7.08 -5.17 1.52
CA GLY A 59 8.40 -5.75 1.55
C GLY A 59 8.47 -6.94 2.50
N GLU A 60 9.62 -7.60 2.52
CA GLU A 60 9.83 -8.82 3.31
C GLU A 60 9.54 -8.62 4.80
N GLN A 61 9.81 -7.42 5.33
CA GLN A 61 9.58 -7.08 6.74
C GLN A 61 8.11 -7.14 7.17
N HIS A 62 7.16 -7.16 6.23
CA HIS A 62 5.75 -7.34 6.53
C HIS A 62 5.39 -8.79 6.85
N TYR A 63 6.24 -9.74 6.49
CA TYR A 63 5.95 -11.17 6.58
C TYR A 63 6.79 -11.92 7.59
N LYS A 64 7.94 -11.35 7.97
CA LYS A 64 8.81 -11.97 8.96
C LYS A 64 9.71 -10.93 9.64
N PRO A 65 10.18 -11.21 10.86
CA PRO A 65 11.13 -10.34 11.53
C PRO A 65 12.44 -10.27 10.74
N ILE A 66 12.93 -9.06 10.50
CA ILE A 66 14.22 -8.83 9.83
C ILE A 66 15.10 -8.04 10.80
N LYS A 67 16.22 -8.61 11.19
CA LYS A 67 17.10 -8.03 12.22
C LYS A 67 17.49 -6.59 11.90
N LYS A 68 17.87 -6.30 10.68
CA LYS A 68 18.28 -4.95 10.28
C LYS A 68 17.15 -3.94 10.27
N PHE A 69 15.88 -4.39 10.30
CA PHE A 69 14.71 -3.54 10.36
C PHE A 69 14.03 -3.53 11.73
N GLY A 70 14.79 -3.90 12.81
CA GLY A 70 14.28 -3.85 14.16
C GLY A 70 13.77 -5.17 14.74
N GLY A 71 13.90 -6.28 14.02
CA GLY A 71 13.59 -7.62 14.51
C GLY A 71 12.11 -7.86 14.84
N GLN A 72 11.87 -8.63 15.91
CA GLN A 72 10.53 -9.06 16.29
C GLN A 72 9.63 -7.90 16.71
N LYS A 73 10.16 -6.93 17.43
CA LYS A 73 9.39 -5.78 17.91
C LYS A 73 8.86 -4.94 16.74
N ALA A 74 9.70 -4.67 15.76
CA ALA A 74 9.32 -3.93 14.57
C ALA A 74 8.31 -4.73 13.74
N PHE A 75 8.49 -6.05 13.65
CA PHE A 75 7.56 -6.93 12.93
C PHE A 75 6.17 -6.89 13.58
N ASN A 76 6.09 -6.97 14.91
CA ASN A 76 4.81 -6.91 15.62
C ASN A 76 4.10 -5.58 15.38
N ARG A 77 4.85 -4.48 15.42
CA ARG A 77 4.31 -3.15 15.15
C ARG A 77 3.80 -3.03 13.71
N GLN A 78 4.55 -3.56 12.76
CA GLN A 78 4.13 -3.58 11.36
C GLN A 78 2.83 -4.35 11.17
N ARG A 79 2.70 -5.49 11.83
CA ARG A 79 1.47 -6.29 11.78
C ARG A 79 0.27 -5.53 12.33
N GLU A 80 0.45 -4.84 13.45
CA GLU A 80 -0.61 -4.02 14.03
C GLU A 80 -1.05 -2.91 13.08
N ASN A 81 -0.09 -2.24 12.45
CA ASN A 81 -0.38 -1.19 11.48
C ASN A 81 -1.12 -1.75 10.25
N ASP A 82 -0.70 -2.90 9.76
CA ASP A 82 -1.35 -3.55 8.61
C ASP A 82 -2.80 -3.93 8.94
N ILE A 83 -3.05 -4.41 10.16
CA ILE A 83 -4.40 -4.73 10.62
C ILE A 83 -5.27 -3.47 10.68
N LYS A 84 -4.73 -2.39 11.23
CA LYS A 84 -5.46 -1.11 11.31
C LYS A 84 -5.82 -0.58 9.92
N LYS A 85 -4.89 -0.65 8.98
CA LYS A 85 -5.12 -0.20 7.61
C LYS A 85 -6.21 -1.03 6.93
N LYS A 86 -6.15 -2.35 7.06
CA LYS A 86 -7.17 -3.23 6.48
C LYS A 86 -8.54 -2.96 7.09
N ARG A 87 -8.61 -2.80 8.41
CA ARG A 87 -9.85 -2.49 9.11
C ARG A 87 -10.44 -1.18 8.62
N TYR A 88 -9.60 -0.16 8.48
CA TYR A 88 -10.04 1.13 7.97
C TYR A 88 -10.68 1.00 6.58
N CYS A 89 -10.01 0.27 5.68
CA CYS A 89 -10.52 0.07 4.33
C CYS A 89 -11.85 -0.68 4.33
N LEU A 90 -11.99 -1.71 5.16
CA LEU A 90 -13.25 -2.46 5.28
C LEU A 90 -14.37 -1.56 5.82
N ASP A 91 -14.09 -0.80 6.85
CA ASP A 91 -15.10 0.06 7.49
C ASP A 91 -15.56 1.20 6.57
N HIS A 92 -14.71 1.63 5.65
CA HIS A 92 -15.01 2.73 4.73
C HIS A 92 -15.31 2.25 3.31
N ASN A 93 -15.41 0.94 3.11
CA ASN A 93 -15.68 0.33 1.81
C ASN A 93 -14.70 0.77 0.72
N ILE A 94 -13.42 0.80 1.06
CA ILE A 94 -12.33 1.15 0.15
C ILE A 94 -11.58 -0.11 -0.24
N LYS A 95 -11.34 -0.32 -1.54
CA LYS A 95 -10.55 -1.45 -2.02
C LYS A 95 -9.07 -1.23 -1.71
N LEU A 96 -8.43 -2.27 -1.19
CA LEU A 96 -6.99 -2.25 -0.91
C LEU A 96 -6.31 -3.35 -1.69
N VAL A 97 -5.41 -2.96 -2.58
CA VAL A 97 -4.55 -3.86 -3.34
C VAL A 97 -3.24 -4.01 -2.58
N THR A 98 -2.94 -5.21 -2.13
CA THR A 98 -1.68 -5.52 -1.44
C THR A 98 -0.80 -6.35 -2.36
N ILE A 99 0.38 -5.84 -2.68
CA ILE A 99 1.34 -6.52 -3.55
C ILE A 99 2.52 -6.98 -2.70
N PRO A 100 2.67 -8.30 -2.49
CA PRO A 100 3.80 -8.80 -1.71
C PRO A 100 5.10 -8.72 -2.49
N TYR A 101 6.21 -8.64 -1.77
CA TYR A 101 7.53 -8.50 -2.38
C TYR A 101 7.88 -9.65 -3.34
N TYR A 102 7.36 -10.86 -3.07
CA TYR A 102 7.64 -12.02 -3.93
C TYR A 102 6.87 -11.97 -5.25
N ASP A 103 5.96 -11.02 -5.43
CA ASP A 103 5.28 -10.77 -6.70
C ASP A 103 5.88 -9.56 -7.44
N GLU A 104 7.00 -9.02 -6.96
CA GLU A 104 7.63 -7.84 -7.57
C GLU A 104 7.82 -7.96 -9.07
N GLY A 105 8.27 -9.12 -9.54
CA GLY A 105 8.48 -9.37 -10.96
C GLY A 105 7.19 -9.49 -11.78
N LYS A 106 6.04 -9.59 -11.14
CA LYS A 106 4.74 -9.73 -11.79
C LYS A 106 3.97 -8.42 -11.89
N ILE A 107 4.49 -7.34 -11.33
CA ILE A 107 3.79 -6.06 -11.31
C ILE A 107 3.59 -5.54 -12.73
N SER A 108 2.33 -5.33 -13.11
CA SER A 108 1.92 -4.82 -14.40
C SER A 108 0.58 -4.12 -14.23
N TYR A 109 0.14 -3.43 -15.27
CA TYR A 109 -1.18 -2.83 -15.29
C TYR A 109 -2.27 -3.90 -15.03
N ASP A 110 -2.21 -5.01 -15.76
CA ASP A 110 -3.18 -6.09 -15.60
C ASP A 110 -3.18 -6.69 -14.19
N TYR A 111 -2.00 -6.86 -13.60
CA TYR A 111 -1.88 -7.37 -12.23
C TYR A 111 -2.63 -6.46 -11.26
N ILE A 112 -2.36 -5.17 -11.33
CA ILE A 112 -2.98 -4.19 -10.42
C ILE A 112 -4.49 -4.12 -10.66
N MET A 113 -4.91 -4.07 -11.90
CA MET A 113 -6.33 -3.96 -12.23
C MET A 113 -7.13 -5.19 -11.79
N ARG A 114 -6.59 -6.38 -11.98
CA ARG A 114 -7.23 -7.62 -11.50
C ARG A 114 -7.32 -7.63 -9.97
N ALA A 115 -6.25 -7.23 -9.31
CA ALA A 115 -6.25 -7.18 -7.84
C ALA A 115 -7.25 -6.15 -7.31
N ALA A 116 -7.53 -5.10 -8.06
CA ALA A 116 -8.53 -4.09 -7.74
C ALA A 116 -9.96 -4.51 -8.11
N GLY A 117 -10.14 -5.67 -8.74
CA GLY A 117 -11.45 -6.20 -9.09
C GLY A 117 -11.93 -5.86 -10.50
N TYR A 118 -11.03 -5.44 -11.35
CA TYR A 118 -11.35 -5.13 -12.76
C TYR A 118 -11.05 -6.25 -13.72
#